data_12f1155382d2d26382315bf1234437a8
#
_entry.id   12f1155382d2d26382315bf1234437a8
#
_cell.length_a   1.000
_cell.length_b   1.000
_cell.length_c   1.000
_cell.angle_alpha   90.00
_cell.angle_beta   90.00
_cell.angle_gamma   90.00
#
_symmetry.space_group_name_H-M   'P 1'
#
loop_
_entity.id
_entity.type
_entity.pdbx_description
1 polymer ?
#
loop_
_entity_poly.entity_id
_entity_poly.type
_entity_poly.pdbx_seq_one_letter_code
_entity_poly.pdbx_strand_id
1 'polypeptide(L)'
;MIYLVVLISGGIGISGILQSVEIYNPASNTSCSLPSLPEARYDHTQDSELACGGWGGYPTNATTTCVKWNSDSGTWTHSHTLRQSKASHMSWATEDGVYLLGGGAYQKNTSELVKVDGSVEDGFSLKYDTL
;
A
#
# COMPACT_ATOMS: atom_id res chain seq x y z
N MET A 1 -11.45 23.23 10.60
CA MET A 1 -12.37 22.13 10.25
C MET A 1 -11.56 20.99 9.64
N ILE A 2 -11.70 19.79 10.19
CA ILE A 2 -11.02 18.62 9.66
C ILE A 2 -11.94 17.94 8.65
N TYR A 3 -11.46 17.81 7.42
CA TYR A 3 -12.17 17.05 6.39
C TYR A 3 -11.61 15.64 6.36
N LEU A 4 -12.45 14.66 6.66
CA LEU A 4 -12.11 13.25 6.55
C LEU A 4 -12.49 12.78 5.15
N VAL A 5 -11.49 12.35 4.40
CA VAL A 5 -11.69 11.70 3.10
C VAL A 5 -11.04 10.32 3.15
N VAL A 6 -11.56 9.41 2.34
CA VAL A 6 -11.05 8.06 2.23
C VAL A 6 -10.42 7.89 0.86
N LEU A 7 -9.17 7.50 0.84
CA LEU A 7 -8.46 7.16 -0.39
C LEU A 7 -8.62 5.66 -0.64
N ILE A 8 -9.15 5.32 -1.80
CA ILE A 8 -9.42 3.94 -2.20
C ILE A 8 -8.57 3.63 -3.43
N SER A 9 -7.73 2.60 -3.35
CA SER A 9 -6.81 2.29 -4.45
C SER A 9 -6.77 0.81 -4.75
N GLY A 10 -6.65 0.48 -6.02
CA GLY A 10 -6.45 -0.88 -6.49
C GLY A 10 -7.58 -1.84 -6.15
N GLY A 11 -7.22 -3.10 -5.96
CA GLY A 11 -8.16 -4.16 -5.66
C GLY A 11 -8.43 -5.08 -6.84
N ILE A 12 -9.45 -5.92 -6.71
CA ILE A 12 -9.89 -6.84 -7.76
C ILE A 12 -11.30 -6.47 -8.19
N GLY A 13 -11.49 -6.35 -9.50
CA GLY A 13 -12.79 -6.13 -10.11
C GLY A 13 -13.19 -7.27 -11.02
N ILE A 14 -14.34 -7.13 -11.69
CA ILE A 14 -14.85 -8.14 -12.62
C ILE A 14 -13.85 -8.43 -13.74
N SER A 15 -13.15 -7.41 -14.21
CA SER A 15 -12.21 -7.52 -15.34
C SER A 15 -10.78 -7.80 -14.92
N GLY A 16 -10.49 -7.97 -13.63
CA GLY A 16 -9.16 -8.29 -13.13
C GLY A 16 -8.64 -7.33 -12.07
N ILE A 17 -7.33 -7.25 -11.96
CA ILE A 17 -6.66 -6.43 -10.96
C ILE A 17 -6.75 -4.97 -11.36
N LEU A 18 -7.03 -4.09 -10.40
CA LEU A 18 -7.33 -2.69 -10.66
C LEU A 18 -6.13 -1.78 -10.37
N GLN A 19 -6.03 -0.71 -11.16
CA GLN A 19 -5.13 0.42 -10.92
C GLN A 19 -5.88 1.66 -10.45
N SER A 20 -7.19 1.63 -10.47
CA SER A 20 -8.01 2.82 -10.22
C SER A 20 -7.83 3.35 -8.80
N VAL A 21 -7.97 4.65 -8.68
CA VAL A 21 -7.88 5.36 -7.39
C VAL A 21 -9.03 6.34 -7.31
N GLU A 22 -9.68 6.37 -6.16
CA GLU A 22 -10.77 7.28 -5.88
C GLU A 22 -10.58 7.93 -4.52
N ILE A 23 -10.98 9.17 -4.40
CA ILE A 23 -11.19 9.84 -3.12
C ILE A 23 -12.68 9.87 -2.84
N TYR A 24 -13.07 9.37 -1.69
CA TYR A 24 -14.46 9.38 -1.21
C TYR A 24 -14.59 10.33 -0.04
N ASN A 25 -15.62 11.18 -0.10
CA ASN A 25 -15.96 12.09 0.98
C ASN A 25 -17.25 11.60 1.64
N PRO A 26 -17.17 11.03 2.86
CA PRO A 26 -18.34 10.50 3.55
C PRO A 26 -19.37 11.59 3.90
N ALA A 27 -18.92 12.80 4.18
CA ALA A 27 -19.82 13.89 4.58
C ALA A 27 -20.78 14.29 3.47
N SER A 28 -20.32 14.30 2.22
CA SER A 28 -21.14 14.64 1.06
C SER A 28 -21.62 13.43 0.28
N ASN A 29 -21.13 12.22 0.62
CA ASN A 29 -21.41 10.99 -0.12
C ASN A 29 -21.04 11.11 -1.60
N THR A 30 -19.90 11.71 -1.88
CA THR A 30 -19.38 11.89 -3.23
C THR A 30 -18.02 11.28 -3.38
N SER A 31 -17.68 10.87 -4.60
CA SER A 31 -16.34 10.39 -4.91
C SER A 31 -15.82 11.07 -6.17
N CYS A 32 -14.49 11.17 -6.24
CA CYS A 32 -13.77 11.68 -7.40
C CYS A 32 -12.64 10.74 -7.76
N SER A 33 -12.43 10.54 -9.05
CA SER A 33 -11.31 9.75 -9.53
C SER A 33 -10.00 10.54 -9.41
N LEU A 34 -8.95 9.86 -9.01
CA LEU A 34 -7.58 10.36 -9.05
C LEU A 34 -6.80 9.60 -10.13
N PRO A 35 -5.62 10.08 -10.54
CA PRO A 35 -4.74 9.33 -11.42
C PRO A 35 -4.50 7.93 -10.88
N SER A 36 -4.46 6.95 -11.79
CA SER A 36 -4.30 5.55 -11.45
C SER A 36 -2.94 5.26 -10.82
N LEU A 37 -2.88 4.19 -10.03
CA LEU A 37 -1.60 3.65 -9.57
C LEU A 37 -0.70 3.32 -10.76
N PRO A 38 0.63 3.41 -10.60
CA PRO A 38 1.55 3.01 -11.68
C PRO A 38 1.39 1.55 -12.09
N GLU A 39 0.99 0.71 -11.15
CA GLU A 39 0.78 -0.72 -11.38
C GLU A 39 -0.51 -1.17 -10.69
N ALA A 40 -1.23 -2.08 -11.34
CA ALA A 40 -2.38 -2.73 -10.73
C ALA A 40 -1.93 -3.58 -9.55
N ARG A 41 -2.67 -3.53 -8.45
CA ARG A 41 -2.36 -4.33 -7.26
C ARG A 41 -3.59 -4.60 -6.41
N TYR A 42 -3.58 -5.75 -5.73
CA TYR A 42 -4.59 -6.10 -4.75
C TYR A 42 -3.92 -6.77 -3.54
N ASP A 43 -4.65 -6.88 -2.44
CA ASP A 43 -4.10 -7.37 -1.16
C ASP A 43 -2.86 -6.56 -0.71
N HIS A 44 -2.81 -5.30 -1.13
CA HIS A 44 -1.80 -4.33 -0.69
C HIS A 44 -2.31 -3.58 0.54
N THR A 45 -1.43 -2.81 1.16
CA THR A 45 -1.83 -1.87 2.22
C THR A 45 -1.81 -0.46 1.70
N GLN A 46 -2.78 0.32 2.15
CA GLN A 46 -2.87 1.75 1.91
C GLN A 46 -2.86 2.43 3.27
N ASP A 47 -1.84 3.24 3.52
CA ASP A 47 -1.75 4.00 4.75
C ASP A 47 -1.53 5.46 4.39
N SER A 48 -2.53 6.29 4.64
CA SER A 48 -2.52 7.68 4.20
C SER A 48 -2.28 7.76 2.69
N GLU A 49 -1.13 8.29 2.27
CA GLU A 49 -0.78 8.46 0.86
C GLU A 49 0.15 7.36 0.32
N LEU A 50 0.39 6.32 1.11
CA LEU A 50 1.38 5.27 0.79
C LEU A 50 0.69 3.94 0.51
N ALA A 51 0.91 3.39 -0.68
CA ALA A 51 0.44 2.07 -1.06
C ALA A 51 1.63 1.12 -1.20
N CYS A 52 1.63 0.03 -0.45
CA CYS A 52 2.77 -0.88 -0.38
C CYS A 52 2.38 -2.33 -0.68
N GLY A 53 3.22 -3.00 -1.43
CA GLY A 53 3.11 -4.44 -1.65
C GLY A 53 1.89 -4.83 -2.46
N GLY A 54 1.40 -6.02 -2.17
CA GLY A 54 0.25 -6.61 -2.86
C GLY A 54 0.66 -7.51 -4.01
N TRP A 55 -0.34 -8.16 -4.58
CA TRP A 55 -0.19 -8.95 -5.79
C TRP A 55 -0.33 -8.03 -6.99
N GLY A 56 0.54 -8.17 -7.97
CA GLY A 56 0.52 -7.38 -9.20
C GLY A 56 0.12 -8.23 -10.40
N GLY A 57 0.25 -7.66 -11.61
CA GLY A 57 -0.21 -8.22 -12.88
C GLY A 57 0.29 -9.62 -13.24
N TYR A 58 0.58 -9.83 -14.51
CA TYR A 58 0.99 -11.16 -15.00
C TYR A 58 2.51 -11.22 -15.27
N PRO A 59 3.21 -12.29 -14.83
CA PRO A 59 2.70 -13.32 -13.93
C PRO A 59 2.40 -12.74 -12.55
N THR A 60 1.38 -13.29 -11.86
CA THR A 60 0.93 -12.74 -10.59
C THR A 60 1.97 -13.01 -9.51
N ASN A 61 2.68 -11.99 -9.11
CA ASN A 61 3.70 -12.04 -8.07
C ASN A 61 3.44 -10.95 -7.05
N ALA A 62 3.80 -11.22 -5.80
CA ALA A 62 3.82 -10.18 -4.79
C ALA A 62 4.91 -9.16 -5.14
N THR A 63 4.61 -7.89 -4.97
CA THR A 63 5.53 -6.82 -5.31
C THR A 63 6.32 -6.33 -4.10
N THR A 64 7.50 -5.78 -4.37
CA THR A 64 8.34 -5.13 -3.37
C THR A 64 8.19 -3.62 -3.38
N THR A 65 7.33 -3.05 -4.22
CA THR A 65 7.27 -1.60 -4.38
C THR A 65 6.26 -0.95 -3.45
N CYS A 66 6.62 0.24 -2.97
CA CYS A 66 5.71 1.20 -2.36
C CYS A 66 5.64 2.43 -3.25
N VAL A 67 4.44 2.93 -3.46
CA VAL A 67 4.20 4.17 -4.20
C VAL A 67 3.49 5.16 -3.31
N LYS A 68 3.81 6.43 -3.49
CA LYS A 68 3.25 7.52 -2.68
C LYS A 68 2.53 8.52 -3.57
N TRP A 69 1.36 8.94 -3.12
CA TRP A 69 0.61 10.01 -3.74
C TRP A 69 1.25 11.35 -3.38
N ASN A 70 1.50 12.17 -4.39
CA ASN A 70 1.97 13.54 -4.20
C ASN A 70 0.89 14.49 -4.66
N SER A 71 0.24 15.18 -3.72
CA SER A 71 -0.84 16.09 -4.02
C SER A 71 -0.36 17.37 -4.73
N ASP A 72 0.89 17.77 -4.53
CA ASP A 72 1.44 18.95 -5.18
C ASP A 72 1.63 18.73 -6.68
N SER A 73 2.12 17.56 -7.08
CA SER A 73 2.32 17.21 -8.50
C SER A 73 1.13 16.51 -9.11
N GLY A 74 0.19 15.98 -8.31
CA GLY A 74 -0.92 15.19 -8.80
C GLY A 74 -0.51 13.86 -9.39
N THR A 75 0.54 13.24 -8.86
CA THR A 75 1.09 11.99 -9.38
C THR A 75 1.41 11.00 -8.28
N TRP A 76 1.47 9.73 -8.66
CA TRP A 76 2.04 8.66 -7.85
C TRP A 76 3.51 8.50 -8.20
N THR A 77 4.35 8.39 -7.20
CA THR A 77 5.79 8.17 -7.39
C THR A 77 6.25 6.97 -6.58
N HIS A 78 7.21 6.24 -7.13
CA HIS A 78 7.87 5.17 -6.39
C HIS A 78 8.59 5.80 -5.19
N SER A 79 8.30 5.31 -3.99
CA SER A 79 8.87 5.88 -2.77
C SER A 79 9.85 4.96 -2.06
N HIS A 80 9.55 3.66 -2.04
CA HIS A 80 10.35 2.68 -1.30
C HIS A 80 10.38 1.36 -2.04
N THR A 81 11.45 0.61 -1.82
CA THR A 81 11.55 -0.79 -2.23
C THR A 81 11.68 -1.66 -0.99
N LEU A 82 10.73 -2.55 -0.78
CA LEU A 82 10.75 -3.48 0.34
C LEU A 82 11.88 -4.49 0.15
N ARG A 83 12.42 -5.00 1.24
CA ARG A 83 13.43 -6.06 1.20
C ARG A 83 12.84 -7.39 0.78
N GLN A 84 11.57 -7.58 1.07
CA GLN A 84 10.84 -8.78 0.71
C GLN A 84 9.49 -8.40 0.11
N SER A 85 9.07 -9.17 -0.88
CA SER A 85 7.72 -8.99 -1.42
C SER A 85 6.68 -9.36 -0.36
N LYS A 86 5.63 -8.56 -0.27
CA LYS A 86 4.56 -8.76 0.70
C LYS A 86 3.20 -8.56 0.05
N ALA A 87 2.29 -9.45 0.40
CA ALA A 87 0.90 -9.34 0.04
C ALA A 87 0.05 -9.92 1.18
N SER A 88 -1.17 -9.47 1.31
CA SER A 88 -2.06 -9.86 2.41
C SER A 88 -1.44 -9.60 3.78
N HIS A 89 -0.65 -8.55 3.86
CA HIS A 89 0.01 -8.10 5.08
C HIS A 89 -0.81 -7.00 5.76
N MET A 90 -0.38 -6.59 6.93
CA MET A 90 -0.98 -5.47 7.67
C MET A 90 -0.03 -4.29 7.68
N SER A 91 -0.57 -3.10 7.82
CA SER A 91 0.22 -1.90 8.05
C SER A 91 -0.13 -1.27 9.39
N TRP A 92 0.88 -0.66 10.02
CA TRP A 92 0.73 0.03 11.29
C TRP A 92 1.57 1.31 11.25
N ALA A 93 0.89 2.44 11.26
CA ALA A 93 1.56 3.75 11.20
C ALA A 93 2.04 4.15 12.59
N THR A 94 3.28 4.63 12.64
CA THR A 94 3.90 5.18 13.86
C THR A 94 4.60 6.48 13.51
N GLU A 95 5.15 7.16 14.50
CA GLU A 95 5.94 8.37 14.28
C GLU A 95 7.19 8.10 13.42
N ASP A 96 7.74 6.89 13.50
CA ASP A 96 8.95 6.51 12.76
C ASP A 96 8.66 6.17 11.28
N GLY A 97 7.43 5.87 10.96
CA GLY A 97 7.02 5.43 9.63
C GLY A 97 5.92 4.39 9.69
N VAL A 98 5.83 3.56 8.67
CA VAL A 98 4.81 2.52 8.55
C VAL A 98 5.46 1.15 8.66
N TYR A 99 5.05 0.36 9.66
CA TYR A 99 5.41 -1.05 9.74
C TYR A 99 4.51 -1.88 8.84
N LEU A 100 5.10 -2.77 8.09
CA LEU A 100 4.40 -3.77 7.28
C LEU A 100 4.63 -5.13 7.93
N LEU A 101 3.54 -5.76 8.36
CA LEU A 101 3.58 -6.90 9.25
C LEU A 101 3.10 -8.16 8.56
N GLY A 102 3.94 -9.17 8.54
CA GLY A 102 3.58 -10.51 8.07
C GLY A 102 3.33 -10.56 6.57
N GLY A 103 2.29 -11.30 6.19
CA GLY A 103 1.87 -11.45 4.80
C GLY A 103 2.05 -12.86 4.27
N GLY A 104 1.43 -13.13 3.13
CA GLY A 104 1.35 -14.46 2.55
C GLY A 104 2.39 -14.79 1.47
N ALA A 105 3.29 -13.85 1.15
CA ALA A 105 4.11 -14.00 -0.04
C ALA A 105 5.38 -14.82 0.18
N TYR A 106 6.28 -14.40 1.05
CA TYR A 106 7.58 -15.06 1.19
C TYR A 106 7.89 -15.41 2.65
N GLN A 107 8.28 -14.45 3.47
CA GLN A 107 8.53 -14.71 4.89
C GLN A 107 7.43 -14.07 5.72
N LYS A 108 6.52 -14.90 6.18
CA LYS A 108 5.27 -14.45 6.81
C LYS A 108 5.45 -13.89 8.22
N ASN A 109 6.55 -14.24 8.88
CA ASN A 109 6.82 -13.80 10.25
C ASN A 109 7.70 -12.56 10.32
N THR A 110 7.97 -11.92 9.20
CA THR A 110 8.83 -10.73 9.17
C THR A 110 8.00 -9.44 9.20
N SER A 111 8.64 -8.38 9.63
CA SER A 111 8.12 -7.04 9.47
C SER A 111 9.19 -6.14 8.87
N GLU A 112 8.74 -5.08 8.23
CA GLU A 112 9.62 -4.05 7.68
C GLU A 112 9.09 -2.69 8.09
N LEU A 113 10.00 -1.78 8.41
CA LEU A 113 9.66 -0.39 8.70
C LEU A 113 10.00 0.47 7.50
N VAL A 114 8.98 1.07 6.90
CA VAL A 114 9.09 2.00 5.78
C VAL A 114 9.13 3.40 6.36
N LYS A 115 10.31 4.02 6.32
CA LYS A 115 10.53 5.32 6.98
C LYS A 115 10.21 6.49 6.07
N VAL A 116 9.90 7.61 6.68
CA VAL A 116 9.58 8.85 5.96
C VAL A 116 10.75 9.35 5.12
N ASP A 117 11.99 9.07 5.53
CA ASP A 117 13.20 9.49 4.81
C ASP A 117 13.49 8.67 3.55
N GLY A 118 12.69 7.68 3.23
CA GLY A 118 12.85 6.83 2.05
C GLY A 118 13.57 5.52 2.31
N SER A 119 14.09 5.30 3.52
CA SER A 119 14.75 4.05 3.87
C SER A 119 13.76 2.97 4.30
N VAL A 120 14.18 1.72 4.18
CA VAL A 120 13.43 0.56 4.66
C VAL A 120 14.35 -0.23 5.59
N GLU A 121 13.86 -0.53 6.78
CA GLU A 121 14.60 -1.29 7.78
C GLU A 121 13.84 -2.56 8.12
N ASP A 122 14.56 -3.61 8.53
CA ASP A 122 13.91 -4.78 9.13
C ASP A 122 13.29 -4.37 10.46
N GLY A 123 12.06 -4.78 10.67
CA GLY A 123 11.38 -4.61 11.93
C GLY A 123 11.59 -5.83 12.83
N PHE A 124 10.67 -6.00 13.77
CA PHE A 124 10.67 -7.15 14.65
C PHE A 124 10.19 -8.41 13.92
N SER A 125 10.61 -9.59 14.40
CA SER A 125 10.10 -10.86 13.91
C SER A 125 8.85 -11.26 14.69
N LEU A 126 7.84 -11.72 13.98
CA LEU A 126 6.64 -12.25 14.59
C LEU A 126 6.92 -13.67 15.11
N LYS A 127 6.22 -14.06 16.18
CA LYS A 127 6.42 -15.37 16.79
C LYS A 127 5.99 -16.50 15.86
N TYR A 128 4.92 -16.28 15.12
CA TYR A 128 4.37 -17.24 14.17
C TYR A 128 4.18 -16.60 12.81
N ASP A 129 4.15 -17.42 11.77
CA ASP A 129 3.78 -16.94 10.45
C ASP A 129 2.35 -16.40 10.48
N THR A 130 2.16 -15.27 9.82
CA THR A 130 0.84 -14.64 9.69
C THR A 130 0.41 -14.60 8.22
N LEU A 131 -0.87 -14.66 8.03
CA LEU A 131 -1.48 -14.56 6.69
C LEU A 131 -1.81 -13.14 6.33
#